data_84c276438570aa5c57d3ece2599c86c4
#
_entry.id   84c276438570aa5c57d3ece2599c86c4
#
_cell.length_a   1.000
_cell.length_b   1.000
_cell.length_c   1.000
_cell.angle_alpha   90.00
_cell.angle_beta   90.00
_cell.angle_gamma   90.00
#
_symmetry.space_group_name_H-M   'P 1'
#
loop_
_entity.id
_entity.type
_entity.pdbx_description
1 polymer ?
#
loop_
_entity_poly.entity_id
_entity_poly.type
_entity_poly.pdbx_seq_one_letter_code
_entity_poly.pdbx_strand_id
1 'polypeptide(L)'
;MRTTAIVAAYNEERTIAAVLRALTGSPLIDEVIVVSDGSEDRTVEIARTFDGVRTVALRENHGKGYAMAVGVANASNDTLFFCDGDMYNVTEEHIAALVLPVMRNECDMNIGIRNRGPVKNFLHLKMKCGPILSGIRVMRRAVFETVPPQYQSHYKIEAALNCFCASAGYRQQETIIYGLDHVIKESKLGLADGLHARWRMSREVFLLLFDLYVFETWRWREPVELPVAEYDLFE
;
A
#
# COMPACT_ATOMS: atom_id res chain seq x y z
N MET A 1 -19.21 9.42 0.85
CA MET A 1 -17.93 9.19 1.57
C MET A 1 -16.83 9.86 0.77
N ARG A 2 -15.82 10.38 1.42
CA ARG A 2 -14.67 11.01 0.78
C ARG A 2 -13.46 10.08 0.89
N THR A 3 -12.58 10.10 -0.13
CA THR A 3 -11.44 9.19 -0.25
C THR A 3 -10.12 9.94 -0.26
N THR A 4 -9.18 9.53 0.58
CA THR A 4 -7.79 9.97 0.52
C THR A 4 -6.94 8.91 -0.19
N ALA A 5 -6.27 9.28 -1.27
CA ALA A 5 -5.23 8.47 -1.88
C ALA A 5 -3.88 8.71 -1.17
N ILE A 6 -3.23 7.64 -0.77
CA ILE A 6 -1.92 7.64 -0.12
C ILE A 6 -0.93 6.91 -1.02
N VAL A 7 0.09 7.63 -1.48
CA VAL A 7 1.13 7.10 -2.35
C VAL A 7 2.44 7.01 -1.57
N ALA A 8 2.84 5.80 -1.20
CA ALA A 8 4.15 5.56 -0.63
C ALA A 8 5.18 5.42 -1.77
N ALA A 9 6.22 6.25 -1.77
CA ALA A 9 7.20 6.34 -2.85
C ALA A 9 8.63 6.32 -2.30
N TYR A 10 9.53 5.58 -2.97
CA TYR A 10 10.96 5.59 -2.71
C TYR A 10 11.72 5.48 -4.03
N ASN A 11 12.35 6.58 -4.47
CA ASN A 11 13.07 6.68 -5.74
C ASN A 11 12.20 6.30 -6.97
N GLU A 12 11.07 7.01 -7.12
CA GLU A 12 10.07 6.78 -8.16
C GLU A 12 9.94 7.95 -9.15
N GLU A 13 11.02 8.71 -9.40
CA GLU A 13 11.00 9.88 -10.29
C GLU A 13 10.43 9.60 -11.70
N ARG A 14 10.54 8.33 -12.16
CA ARG A 14 10.09 7.93 -13.52
C ARG A 14 8.58 7.70 -13.60
N THR A 15 7.94 7.36 -12.51
CA THR A 15 6.57 6.84 -12.47
C THR A 15 5.60 7.71 -11.70
N ILE A 16 6.09 8.40 -10.65
CA ILE A 16 5.25 9.14 -9.71
C ILE A 16 4.33 10.16 -10.42
N ALA A 17 4.81 10.84 -11.46
CA ALA A 17 4.00 11.82 -12.19
C ALA A 17 2.79 11.18 -12.90
N ALA A 18 2.92 9.94 -13.41
CA ALA A 18 1.82 9.23 -14.07
C ALA A 18 0.78 8.80 -13.02
N VAL A 19 1.22 8.29 -11.87
CA VAL A 19 0.35 7.92 -10.75
C VAL A 19 -0.44 9.14 -10.27
N LEU A 20 0.23 10.27 -10.02
CA LEU A 20 -0.41 11.47 -9.51
C LEU A 20 -1.43 12.05 -10.48
N ARG A 21 -1.14 12.07 -11.81
CA ARG A 21 -2.13 12.51 -12.80
C ARG A 21 -3.40 11.66 -12.77
N ALA A 22 -3.27 10.35 -12.63
CA ALA A 22 -4.42 9.46 -12.55
C ALA A 22 -5.24 9.72 -11.28
N LEU A 23 -4.59 9.89 -10.14
CA LEU A 23 -5.26 10.10 -8.86
C LEU A 23 -5.91 11.49 -8.76
N THR A 24 -5.20 12.55 -9.14
CA THR A 24 -5.74 13.92 -9.09
C THR A 24 -6.83 14.17 -10.15
N GLY A 25 -6.81 13.41 -11.25
CA GLY A 25 -7.85 13.47 -12.29
C GLY A 25 -9.12 12.69 -11.97
N SER A 26 -9.12 11.84 -10.94
CA SER A 26 -10.27 11.00 -10.59
C SER A 26 -11.29 11.74 -9.71
N PRO A 27 -12.57 11.77 -10.09
CA PRO A 27 -13.61 12.35 -9.25
C PRO A 27 -13.94 11.53 -7.99
N LEU A 28 -13.34 10.33 -7.85
CA LEU A 28 -13.50 9.45 -6.69
C LEU A 28 -12.43 9.70 -5.62
N ILE A 29 -11.43 10.53 -5.90
CA ILE A 29 -10.34 10.87 -4.99
C ILE A 29 -10.48 12.35 -4.58
N ASP A 30 -10.70 12.59 -3.30
CA ASP A 30 -10.88 13.94 -2.74
C ASP A 30 -9.59 14.56 -2.21
N GLU A 31 -8.62 13.72 -1.87
CA GLU A 31 -7.34 14.13 -1.30
C GLU A 31 -6.23 13.19 -1.78
N VAL A 32 -5.07 13.73 -2.11
CA VAL A 32 -3.88 12.95 -2.50
C VAL A 32 -2.72 13.32 -1.60
N ILE A 33 -2.13 12.31 -0.96
CA ILE A 33 -0.95 12.44 -0.10
C ILE A 33 0.16 11.56 -0.66
N VAL A 34 1.30 12.16 -0.96
CA VAL A 34 2.53 11.44 -1.28
C VAL A 34 3.41 11.39 -0.05
N VAL A 35 3.83 10.21 0.35
CA VAL A 35 4.85 10.03 1.39
C VAL A 35 6.10 9.48 0.74
N SER A 36 7.11 10.33 0.63
CA SER A 36 8.44 9.95 0.12
C SER A 36 9.26 9.40 1.28
N ASP A 37 9.62 8.13 1.20
CA ASP A 37 10.33 7.38 2.24
C ASP A 37 11.86 7.54 2.09
N GLY A 38 12.35 8.78 2.25
CA GLY A 38 13.76 9.10 2.13
C GLY A 38 14.29 9.01 0.68
N SER A 39 13.51 9.45 -0.33
CA SER A 39 13.97 9.43 -1.73
C SER A 39 15.13 10.40 -1.95
N GLU A 40 16.14 9.94 -2.71
CA GLU A 40 17.34 10.72 -3.08
C GLU A 40 17.27 11.25 -4.52
N ASP A 41 16.28 10.79 -5.31
CA ASP A 41 16.01 11.22 -6.67
C ASP A 41 15.01 12.41 -6.71
N ARG A 42 14.50 12.73 -7.89
CA ARG A 42 13.57 13.83 -8.09
C ARG A 42 12.11 13.52 -7.70
N THR A 43 11.84 12.41 -7.01
CA THR A 43 10.48 12.00 -6.62
C THR A 43 9.74 13.12 -5.87
N VAL A 44 10.38 13.72 -4.86
CA VAL A 44 9.77 14.80 -4.05
C VAL A 44 9.57 16.06 -4.87
N GLU A 45 10.57 16.44 -5.67
CA GLU A 45 10.48 17.60 -6.56
C GLU A 45 9.29 17.48 -7.51
N ILE A 46 9.15 16.30 -8.16
CA ILE A 46 8.04 16.03 -9.08
C ILE A 46 6.70 16.05 -8.36
N ALA A 47 6.58 15.40 -7.19
CA ALA A 47 5.33 15.38 -6.44
C ALA A 47 4.84 16.80 -6.08
N ARG A 48 5.75 17.70 -5.72
CA ARG A 48 5.44 19.09 -5.40
C ARG A 48 4.97 19.94 -6.58
N THR A 49 5.15 19.49 -7.82
CA THR A 49 4.63 20.20 -8.99
C THR A 49 3.13 20.00 -9.22
N PHE A 50 2.49 19.11 -8.46
CA PHE A 50 1.07 18.81 -8.60
C PHE A 50 0.24 19.63 -7.62
N ASP A 51 -0.62 20.50 -8.14
CA ASP A 51 -1.56 21.26 -7.33
C ASP A 51 -2.53 20.33 -6.59
N GLY A 52 -2.77 20.62 -5.31
CA GLY A 52 -3.67 19.82 -4.47
C GLY A 52 -3.08 18.48 -3.98
N VAL A 53 -1.80 18.21 -4.24
CA VAL A 53 -1.09 17.06 -3.70
C VAL A 53 -0.29 17.48 -2.47
N ARG A 54 -0.62 16.89 -1.32
CA ARG A 54 0.18 17.07 -0.10
C ARG A 54 1.39 16.13 -0.13
N THR A 55 2.59 16.68 -0.06
CA THR A 55 3.83 15.90 -0.07
C THR A 55 4.49 15.90 1.31
N VAL A 56 4.67 14.70 1.87
CA VAL A 56 5.42 14.46 3.11
C VAL A 56 6.74 13.80 2.73
N ALA A 57 7.87 14.43 3.07
CA ALA A 57 9.19 13.88 2.78
C ALA A 57 9.86 13.43 4.08
N LEU A 58 10.08 12.13 4.21
CA LEU A 58 10.85 11.57 5.31
C LEU A 58 12.34 11.79 5.04
N ARG A 59 13.11 12.05 6.10
CA ARG A 59 14.57 12.29 5.98
C ARG A 59 15.34 11.01 5.67
N GLU A 60 14.84 9.87 6.13
CA GLU A 60 15.46 8.55 5.99
C GLU A 60 14.44 7.51 5.55
N ASN A 61 14.92 6.41 5.00
CA ASN A 61 14.09 5.27 4.60
C ASN A 61 13.71 4.42 5.82
N HIS A 62 12.43 4.40 6.17
CA HIS A 62 11.85 3.59 7.24
C HIS A 62 11.04 2.39 6.72
N GLY A 63 10.88 2.28 5.42
CA GLY A 63 10.14 1.24 4.74
C GLY A 63 8.66 1.56 4.51
N LYS A 64 8.08 0.87 3.52
CA LYS A 64 6.73 1.10 2.99
C LYS A 64 5.66 1.20 4.07
N GLY A 65 5.65 0.30 5.04
CA GLY A 65 4.62 0.28 6.08
C GLY A 65 4.62 1.54 6.93
N TYR A 66 5.80 2.06 7.25
CA TYR A 66 5.93 3.32 7.97
C TYR A 66 5.43 4.51 7.13
N ALA A 67 5.83 4.57 5.85
CA ALA A 67 5.33 5.60 4.94
C ALA A 67 3.80 5.57 4.81
N MET A 68 3.19 4.38 4.74
CA MET A 68 1.74 4.22 4.76
C MET A 68 1.13 4.77 6.06
N ALA A 69 1.71 4.46 7.22
CA ALA A 69 1.23 4.94 8.52
C ALA A 69 1.29 6.47 8.63
N VAL A 70 2.39 7.08 8.16
CA VAL A 70 2.53 8.55 8.07
C VAL A 70 1.45 9.13 7.15
N GLY A 71 1.18 8.50 6.01
CA GLY A 71 0.10 8.91 5.12
C GLY A 71 -1.27 8.85 5.79
N VAL A 72 -1.57 7.78 6.53
CA VAL A 72 -2.83 7.64 7.29
C VAL A 72 -2.97 8.70 8.37
N ALA A 73 -1.89 9.00 9.10
CA ALA A 73 -1.89 10.04 10.14
C ALA A 73 -2.18 11.44 9.57
N ASN A 74 -1.80 11.69 8.32
CA ASN A 74 -2.03 12.97 7.62
C ASN A 74 -3.31 13.00 6.78
N ALA A 75 -4.00 11.88 6.60
CA ALA A 75 -5.22 11.78 5.80
C ALA A 75 -6.42 12.35 6.54
N SER A 76 -7.27 13.09 5.81
CA SER A 76 -8.47 13.73 6.37
C SER A 76 -9.73 12.85 6.29
N ASN A 77 -9.72 11.79 5.46
CA ASN A 77 -10.90 10.99 5.16
C ASN A 77 -10.81 9.56 5.72
N ASP A 78 -11.97 8.92 5.91
CA ASP A 78 -12.08 7.56 6.46
C ASP A 78 -11.92 6.45 5.41
N THR A 79 -12.09 6.76 4.13
CA THR A 79 -11.78 5.83 3.05
C THR A 79 -10.37 6.12 2.55
N LEU A 80 -9.50 5.12 2.65
CA LEU A 80 -8.09 5.21 2.29
C LEU A 80 -7.81 4.37 1.06
N PHE A 81 -7.25 4.99 0.02
CA PHE A 81 -6.78 4.31 -1.18
C PHE A 81 -5.26 4.30 -1.21
N PHE A 82 -4.65 3.15 -0.99
CA PHE A 82 -3.20 2.97 -1.11
C PHE A 82 -2.81 2.62 -2.55
N CYS A 83 -1.80 3.30 -3.06
CA CYS A 83 -1.24 3.08 -4.37
C CYS A 83 0.29 3.17 -4.31
N ASP A 84 1.00 2.25 -4.96
CA ASP A 84 2.45 2.32 -5.04
C ASP A 84 2.88 3.38 -6.06
N GLY A 85 3.99 4.08 -5.78
CA GLY A 85 4.54 5.11 -6.66
C GLY A 85 5.12 4.58 -7.97
N ASP A 86 5.31 3.25 -8.10
CA ASP A 86 5.87 2.57 -9.28
C ASP A 86 4.82 1.99 -10.25
N MET A 87 3.56 2.35 -10.08
CA MET A 87 2.47 1.87 -10.92
C MET A 87 2.44 2.57 -12.28
N TYR A 88 2.19 1.79 -13.34
CA TYR A 88 1.92 2.27 -14.68
C TYR A 88 0.47 2.02 -15.08
N ASN A 89 -0.06 2.87 -15.95
CA ASN A 89 -1.39 2.71 -16.54
C ASN A 89 -2.52 2.63 -15.50
N VAL A 90 -2.42 3.36 -14.41
CA VAL A 90 -3.56 3.54 -13.51
C VAL A 90 -4.63 4.32 -14.26
N THR A 91 -5.85 3.78 -14.34
CA THR A 91 -6.98 4.39 -15.03
C THR A 91 -8.14 4.64 -14.07
N GLU A 92 -9.11 5.46 -14.50
CA GLU A 92 -10.32 5.73 -13.73
C GLU A 92 -11.11 4.43 -13.44
N GLU A 93 -11.16 3.50 -14.40
CA GLU A 93 -11.83 2.21 -14.23
C GLU A 93 -11.17 1.37 -13.12
N HIS A 94 -9.83 1.43 -13.00
CA HIS A 94 -9.10 0.76 -11.93
C HIS A 94 -9.43 1.37 -10.56
N ILE A 95 -9.45 2.71 -10.49
CA ILE A 95 -9.80 3.45 -9.27
C ILE A 95 -11.25 3.13 -8.88
N ALA A 96 -12.19 3.21 -9.82
CA ALA A 96 -13.60 2.94 -9.57
C ALA A 96 -13.84 1.50 -9.11
N ALA A 97 -13.21 0.51 -9.76
CA ALA A 97 -13.32 -0.89 -9.39
C ALA A 97 -12.86 -1.18 -7.95
N LEU A 98 -11.90 -0.40 -7.45
CA LEU A 98 -11.38 -0.55 -6.08
C LEU A 98 -12.15 0.27 -5.06
N VAL A 99 -12.47 1.52 -5.37
CA VAL A 99 -13.08 2.49 -4.44
C VAL A 99 -14.56 2.21 -4.22
N LEU A 100 -15.32 1.99 -5.30
CA LEU A 100 -16.78 1.90 -5.21
C LEU A 100 -17.31 0.81 -4.29
N PRO A 101 -16.75 -0.43 -4.25
CA PRO A 101 -17.22 -1.45 -3.30
C PRO A 101 -17.12 -1.02 -1.83
N VAL A 102 -16.03 -0.33 -1.45
CA VAL A 102 -15.85 0.18 -0.09
C VAL A 102 -16.81 1.33 0.19
N MET A 103 -16.96 2.28 -0.76
CA MET A 103 -17.90 3.41 -0.61
C MET A 103 -19.35 2.94 -0.51
N ARG A 104 -19.74 1.88 -1.22
CA ARG A 104 -21.08 1.28 -1.19
C ARG A 104 -21.30 0.35 -0.01
N ASN A 105 -20.31 0.21 0.86
CA ASN A 105 -20.38 -0.69 2.01
C ASN A 105 -20.54 -2.18 1.63
N GLU A 106 -20.07 -2.58 0.47
CA GLU A 106 -20.04 -3.98 0.03
C GLU A 106 -18.93 -4.76 0.73
N CYS A 107 -17.79 -4.09 0.99
CA CYS A 107 -16.67 -4.61 1.77
C CYS A 107 -16.02 -3.49 2.61
N ASP A 108 -15.15 -3.87 3.54
CA ASP A 108 -14.41 -2.95 4.40
C ASP A 108 -12.97 -2.77 3.93
N MET A 109 -12.44 -3.75 3.17
CA MET A 109 -11.18 -3.69 2.44
C MET A 109 -11.32 -4.37 1.07
N ASN A 110 -10.88 -3.69 0.01
CA ASN A 110 -10.81 -4.21 -1.35
C ASN A 110 -9.37 -4.21 -1.85
N ILE A 111 -8.85 -5.36 -2.25
CA ILE A 111 -7.47 -5.57 -2.67
C ILE A 111 -7.43 -5.71 -4.19
N GLY A 112 -6.65 -4.86 -4.85
CA GLY A 112 -6.40 -4.97 -6.28
C GLY A 112 -5.39 -6.07 -6.59
N ILE A 113 -5.79 -7.06 -7.36
CA ILE A 113 -4.92 -8.14 -7.81
C ILE A 113 -4.64 -7.95 -9.29
N ARG A 114 -3.37 -7.84 -9.65
CA ARG A 114 -3.00 -7.78 -11.07
C ARG A 114 -3.33 -9.08 -11.79
N ASN A 115 -3.89 -8.94 -12.98
CA ASN A 115 -4.12 -10.09 -13.85
C ASN A 115 -2.78 -10.74 -14.26
N ARG A 116 -2.55 -11.98 -13.82
CA ARG A 116 -1.36 -12.78 -14.16
C ARG A 116 -1.68 -13.92 -15.11
N GLY A 117 -2.85 -13.87 -15.76
CA GLY A 117 -3.39 -14.91 -16.61
C GLY A 117 -4.29 -15.90 -15.87
N PRO A 118 -5.13 -16.67 -16.61
CA PRO A 118 -6.22 -17.44 -16.02
C PRO A 118 -5.75 -18.51 -15.02
N VAL A 119 -4.65 -19.21 -15.32
CA VAL A 119 -4.14 -20.29 -14.45
C VAL A 119 -3.60 -19.73 -13.12
N LYS A 120 -2.81 -18.64 -13.17
CA LYS A 120 -2.25 -18.03 -11.94
C LYS A 120 -3.34 -17.34 -11.12
N ASN A 121 -4.30 -16.69 -11.77
CA ASN A 121 -5.45 -16.10 -11.10
C ASN A 121 -6.32 -17.17 -10.43
N PHE A 122 -6.57 -18.28 -11.12
CA PHE A 122 -7.33 -19.42 -10.56
C PHE A 122 -6.62 -20.01 -9.32
N LEU A 123 -5.31 -20.28 -9.41
CA LEU A 123 -4.53 -20.77 -8.28
C LEU A 123 -4.55 -19.80 -7.11
N HIS A 124 -4.44 -18.50 -7.37
CA HIS A 124 -4.43 -17.49 -6.34
C HIS A 124 -5.80 -17.33 -5.65
N LEU A 125 -6.87 -17.17 -6.42
CA LEU A 125 -8.22 -16.92 -5.91
C LEU A 125 -8.91 -18.17 -5.33
N LYS A 126 -8.75 -19.32 -5.96
CA LYS A 126 -9.44 -20.55 -5.55
C LYS A 126 -8.67 -21.37 -4.53
N MET A 127 -7.35 -21.47 -4.66
CA MET A 127 -6.54 -22.28 -3.76
C MET A 127 -5.98 -21.47 -2.58
N LYS A 128 -6.13 -20.14 -2.58
CA LYS A 128 -5.57 -19.23 -1.56
C LYS A 128 -4.10 -19.55 -1.25
N CYS A 129 -3.35 -19.94 -2.29
CA CYS A 129 -1.94 -20.29 -2.15
C CYS A 129 -1.09 -19.04 -1.95
N GLY A 130 -0.73 -18.79 -0.71
CA GLY A 130 0.15 -17.70 -0.28
C GLY A 130 -0.56 -16.38 0.04
N PRO A 131 0.11 -15.50 0.77
CA PRO A 131 -0.42 -14.19 1.13
C PRO A 131 -0.55 -13.29 -0.10
N ILE A 132 -1.67 -12.57 -0.18
CA ILE A 132 -1.88 -11.55 -1.21
C ILE A 132 -1.04 -10.33 -0.86
N LEU A 133 0.11 -10.23 -1.49
CA LEU A 133 0.96 -9.05 -1.40
C LEU A 133 0.63 -8.13 -2.57
N SER A 134 -0.19 -7.12 -2.30
CA SER A 134 -0.55 -6.09 -3.28
C SER A 134 -0.52 -4.73 -2.63
N GLY A 135 0.23 -3.83 -3.22
CA GLY A 135 0.34 -2.44 -2.76
C GLY A 135 -0.85 -1.57 -3.15
N ILE A 136 -1.72 -2.04 -4.07
CA ILE A 136 -2.91 -1.30 -4.44
C ILE A 136 -4.14 -1.87 -3.72
N ARG A 137 -4.74 -1.05 -2.85
CA ARG A 137 -5.90 -1.45 -2.07
C ARG A 137 -6.69 -0.25 -1.56
N VAL A 138 -7.98 -0.45 -1.35
CA VAL A 138 -8.84 0.52 -0.69
C VAL A 138 -9.39 -0.08 0.58
N MET A 139 -9.44 0.69 1.66
CA MET A 139 -9.99 0.23 2.93
C MET A 139 -10.56 1.39 3.75
N ARG A 140 -11.36 1.05 4.74
CA ARG A 140 -11.71 1.99 5.80
C ARG A 140 -10.53 2.24 6.72
N ARG A 141 -10.39 3.43 7.22
CA ARG A 141 -9.36 3.78 8.22
C ARG A 141 -9.35 2.82 9.40
N ALA A 142 -10.53 2.46 9.93
CA ALA A 142 -10.67 1.52 11.02
C ALA A 142 -10.00 0.15 10.74
N VAL A 143 -9.95 -0.31 9.49
CA VAL A 143 -9.22 -1.54 9.12
C VAL A 143 -7.73 -1.36 9.28
N PHE A 144 -7.16 -0.23 8.81
CA PHE A 144 -5.73 0.05 8.98
C PHE A 144 -5.33 0.14 10.45
N GLU A 145 -6.17 0.77 11.27
CA GLU A 145 -5.94 0.97 12.71
C GLU A 145 -5.99 -0.33 13.53
N THR A 146 -6.51 -1.43 12.96
CA THR A 146 -6.42 -2.75 13.63
C THR A 146 -5.01 -3.32 13.62
N VAL A 147 -4.13 -2.84 12.72
CA VAL A 147 -2.78 -3.38 12.60
C VAL A 147 -1.87 -2.73 13.66
N PRO A 148 -1.33 -3.51 14.60
CA PRO A 148 -0.42 -2.98 15.61
C PRO A 148 0.83 -2.35 14.97
N PRO A 149 1.39 -1.27 15.56
CA PRO A 149 2.52 -0.52 15.00
C PRO A 149 3.74 -1.39 14.66
N GLN A 150 4.05 -2.43 15.45
CA GLN A 150 5.19 -3.33 15.20
C GLN A 150 5.08 -4.10 13.86
N TYR A 151 3.88 -4.21 13.29
CA TYR A 151 3.65 -4.85 11.98
C TYR A 151 3.53 -3.84 10.83
N GLN A 152 3.57 -2.54 11.13
CA GLN A 152 3.53 -1.46 10.15
C GLN A 152 4.93 -1.15 9.58
N SER A 153 5.80 -2.15 9.46
CA SER A 153 7.17 -2.00 8.95
C SER A 153 7.38 -2.74 7.64
N HIS A 154 8.11 -2.12 6.70
CA HIS A 154 8.53 -2.71 5.43
C HIS A 154 7.36 -3.40 4.67
N TYR A 155 7.57 -4.60 4.14
CA TYR A 155 6.55 -5.38 3.41
C TYR A 155 5.61 -6.18 4.31
N LYS A 156 5.85 -6.19 5.62
CA LYS A 156 5.00 -6.90 6.60
C LYS A 156 3.59 -6.34 6.63
N ILE A 157 3.44 -5.03 6.38
CA ILE A 157 2.15 -4.34 6.42
C ILE A 157 1.09 -4.98 5.51
N GLU A 158 1.46 -5.43 4.30
CA GLU A 158 0.49 -6.00 3.36
C GLU A 158 -0.10 -7.32 3.86
N ALA A 159 0.74 -8.20 4.45
CA ALA A 159 0.28 -9.44 5.04
C ALA A 159 -0.45 -9.21 6.36
N ALA A 160 0.03 -8.28 7.19
CA ALA A 160 -0.61 -7.91 8.44
C ALA A 160 -2.03 -7.36 8.21
N LEU A 161 -2.22 -6.45 7.26
CA LEU A 161 -3.53 -5.92 6.89
C LEU A 161 -4.53 -7.04 6.56
N ASN A 162 -4.11 -8.06 5.81
CA ASN A 162 -4.98 -9.16 5.45
C ASN A 162 -5.38 -9.99 6.69
N CYS A 163 -4.40 -10.31 7.56
CA CYS A 163 -4.65 -11.07 8.78
C CYS A 163 -5.52 -10.30 9.77
N PHE A 164 -5.19 -9.05 10.07
CA PHE A 164 -5.93 -8.24 11.05
C PHE A 164 -7.32 -7.86 10.56
N CYS A 165 -7.50 -7.57 9.26
CA CYS A 165 -8.81 -7.38 8.67
C CYS A 165 -9.73 -8.58 8.91
N ALA A 166 -9.23 -9.79 8.63
CA ALA A 166 -9.99 -11.03 8.83
C ALA A 166 -10.25 -11.32 10.33
N SER A 167 -9.23 -11.17 11.17
CA SER A 167 -9.33 -11.45 12.62
C SER A 167 -10.29 -10.48 13.32
N ALA A 168 -10.38 -9.24 12.88
CA ALA A 168 -11.30 -8.23 13.39
C ALA A 168 -12.73 -8.37 12.83
N GLY A 169 -12.99 -9.35 11.96
CA GLY A 169 -14.31 -9.61 11.39
C GLY A 169 -14.70 -8.64 10.26
N TYR A 170 -13.75 -7.88 9.69
CA TYR A 170 -14.03 -7.04 8.54
C TYR A 170 -14.14 -7.84 7.24
N ARG A 171 -14.99 -7.35 6.34
CA ARG A 171 -15.24 -7.97 5.03
C ARG A 171 -14.14 -7.60 4.05
N GLN A 172 -13.42 -8.60 3.58
CA GLN A 172 -12.38 -8.44 2.57
C GLN A 172 -12.88 -8.89 1.20
N GLN A 173 -12.59 -8.10 0.17
CA GLN A 173 -12.85 -8.39 -1.23
C GLN A 173 -11.55 -8.33 -2.04
N GLU A 174 -11.50 -9.10 -3.13
CA GLU A 174 -10.40 -9.14 -4.08
C GLU A 174 -10.92 -8.77 -5.46
N THR A 175 -10.30 -7.78 -6.10
CA THR A 175 -10.68 -7.32 -7.44
C THR A 175 -9.53 -7.52 -8.41
N ILE A 176 -9.75 -8.30 -9.48
CA ILE A 176 -8.75 -8.47 -10.53
C ILE A 176 -8.71 -7.22 -11.40
N ILE A 177 -7.51 -6.65 -11.54
CA ILE A 177 -7.24 -5.46 -12.33
C ILE A 177 -6.47 -5.84 -13.59
N TYR A 178 -7.02 -5.49 -14.74
CA TYR A 178 -6.45 -5.78 -16.06
C TYR A 178 -5.68 -4.56 -16.58
N GLY A 179 -4.51 -4.78 -17.17
CA GLY A 179 -3.71 -3.70 -17.78
C GLY A 179 -2.91 -2.83 -16.82
N LEU A 180 -2.96 -3.11 -15.52
CA LEU A 180 -2.14 -2.45 -14.52
C LEU A 180 -0.76 -3.10 -14.45
N ASP A 181 0.28 -2.31 -14.65
CA ASP A 181 1.67 -2.74 -14.59
C ASP A 181 2.47 -1.97 -13.53
N HIS A 182 3.62 -2.50 -13.13
CA HIS A 182 4.60 -1.83 -12.25
C HIS A 182 6.01 -2.09 -12.78
N VAL A 183 6.96 -1.26 -12.38
CA VAL A 183 8.37 -1.49 -12.72
C VAL A 183 8.88 -2.73 -12.00
N ILE A 184 9.35 -3.71 -12.77
CA ILE A 184 9.92 -4.94 -12.21
C ILE A 184 11.23 -4.59 -11.49
N LYS A 185 11.37 -4.99 -10.22
CA LYS A 185 12.55 -4.66 -9.37
C LYS A 185 13.89 -5.11 -9.98
N GLU A 186 13.88 -6.19 -10.76
CA GLU A 186 15.07 -6.67 -11.47
C GLU A 186 15.59 -5.68 -12.51
N SER A 187 14.73 -4.86 -13.10
CA SER A 187 15.15 -3.79 -14.02
C SER A 187 15.74 -2.57 -13.31
N LYS A 188 15.47 -2.42 -12.01
CA LYS A 188 16.00 -1.32 -11.17
C LYS A 188 17.35 -1.67 -10.50
N LEU A 189 17.54 -2.93 -10.07
CA LEU A 189 18.64 -3.32 -9.17
C LEU A 189 19.64 -4.31 -9.79
N GLY A 190 19.37 -4.84 -11.01
CA GLY A 190 20.14 -5.96 -11.56
C GLY A 190 19.71 -7.33 -11.01
N LEU A 191 20.12 -8.42 -11.71
CA LEU A 191 19.63 -9.78 -11.42
C LEU A 191 19.99 -10.29 -10.02
N ALA A 192 21.20 -10.02 -9.54
CA ALA A 192 21.69 -10.54 -8.25
C ALA A 192 21.03 -9.84 -7.06
N ASP A 193 20.94 -8.52 -7.10
CA ASP A 193 20.35 -7.72 -6.01
C ASP A 193 18.82 -7.85 -5.99
N GLY A 194 18.18 -8.02 -7.16
CA GLY A 194 16.76 -8.32 -7.27
C GLY A 194 16.38 -9.66 -6.65
N LEU A 195 17.20 -10.72 -6.83
CA LEU A 195 17.01 -12.03 -6.19
C LEU A 195 17.20 -11.96 -4.66
N HIS A 196 18.20 -11.22 -4.20
CA HIS A 196 18.46 -11.02 -2.77
C HIS A 196 17.32 -10.25 -2.09
N ALA A 197 16.80 -9.21 -2.74
CA ALA A 197 15.64 -8.44 -2.26
C ALA A 197 14.37 -9.32 -2.18
N ARG A 198 14.13 -10.19 -3.16
CA ARG A 198 13.01 -11.15 -3.13
C ARG A 198 13.15 -12.17 -2.01
N TRP A 199 14.35 -12.72 -1.81
CA TRP A 199 14.60 -13.67 -0.73
C TRP A 199 14.38 -13.04 0.64
N ARG A 200 14.88 -11.81 0.84
CA ARG A 200 14.66 -11.04 2.08
C ARG A 200 13.17 -10.79 2.31
N MET A 201 12.43 -10.34 1.28
CA MET A 201 10.99 -10.14 1.35
C MET A 201 10.24 -11.43 1.72
N SER A 202 10.56 -12.54 1.06
CA SER A 202 9.91 -13.83 1.33
C SER A 202 10.20 -14.32 2.75
N ARG A 203 11.42 -14.12 3.25
CA ARG A 203 11.79 -14.46 4.63
C ARG A 203 11.04 -13.60 5.66
N GLU A 204 10.94 -12.29 5.42
CA GLU A 204 10.21 -11.38 6.30
C GLU A 204 8.73 -11.72 6.38
N VAL A 205 8.11 -12.02 5.24
CA VAL A 205 6.70 -12.45 5.18
C VAL A 205 6.51 -13.80 5.86
N PHE A 206 7.42 -14.76 5.65
CA PHE A 206 7.36 -16.07 6.30
C PHE A 206 7.50 -15.96 7.82
N LEU A 207 8.46 -15.18 8.31
CA LEU A 207 8.63 -14.93 9.74
C LEU A 207 7.41 -14.23 10.35
N LEU A 208 6.83 -13.27 9.63
CA LEU A 208 5.60 -12.61 10.08
C LEU A 208 4.44 -13.60 10.17
N LEU A 209 4.22 -14.43 9.14
CA LEU A 209 3.15 -15.43 9.15
C LEU A 209 3.38 -16.46 10.26
N PHE A 210 4.63 -16.82 10.52
CA PHE A 210 4.98 -17.69 11.63
C PHE A 210 4.70 -17.01 12.98
N ASP A 211 5.07 -15.75 13.17
CA ASP A 211 4.76 -14.97 14.37
C ASP A 211 3.24 -14.84 14.56
N LEU A 212 2.50 -14.45 13.51
CA LEU A 212 1.05 -14.32 13.57
C LEU A 212 0.36 -15.66 13.85
N TYR A 213 0.85 -16.77 13.27
CA TYR A 213 0.25 -18.09 13.45
C TYR A 213 0.61 -18.74 14.79
N VAL A 214 1.82 -18.53 15.29
CA VAL A 214 2.33 -19.20 16.52
C VAL A 214 2.15 -18.36 17.77
N PHE A 215 2.25 -17.03 17.68
CA PHE A 215 2.26 -16.14 18.83
C PHE A 215 0.99 -15.33 19.04
N GLU A 216 0.20 -15.01 18.01
CA GLU A 216 -1.04 -14.24 18.21
C GLU A 216 -2.21 -15.06 18.78
N THR A 217 -2.15 -16.38 18.71
CA THR A 217 -3.06 -17.21 19.53
C THR A 217 -2.79 -17.04 21.03
N TRP A 218 -1.70 -16.35 21.42
CA TRP A 218 -1.24 -16.28 22.81
C TRP A 218 -1.00 -14.89 23.40
N ARG A 219 -0.96 -13.79 22.61
CA ARG A 219 -0.57 -12.48 23.15
C ARG A 219 -1.23 -11.28 22.47
N TRP A 220 -2.39 -10.90 22.94
CA TRP A 220 -2.80 -9.49 22.92
C TRP A 220 -1.99 -8.76 23.99
N ARG A 221 -0.91 -8.09 23.63
CA ARG A 221 -0.13 -7.24 24.54
C ARG A 221 0.20 -5.91 23.86
N GLU A 222 0.09 -4.90 24.69
CA GLU A 222 0.31 -3.46 24.59
C GLU A 222 0.90 -2.90 23.27
N PRO A 223 0.30 -1.81 22.74
CA PRO A 223 0.83 -1.14 21.55
C PRO A 223 2.24 -0.64 21.82
N VAL A 224 3.19 -1.00 20.96
CA VAL A 224 4.52 -0.40 20.93
C VAL A 224 4.39 0.91 20.18
N GLU A 225 4.66 2.03 20.85
CA GLU A 225 4.75 3.32 20.19
C GLU A 225 5.89 3.29 19.17
N LEU A 226 5.59 3.61 17.91
CA LEU A 226 6.62 3.81 16.90
C LEU A 226 7.38 5.11 17.23
N PRO A 227 8.72 5.12 17.11
CA PRO A 227 9.46 6.37 17.21
C PRO A 227 8.94 7.36 16.16
N VAL A 228 8.61 8.57 16.60
CA VAL A 228 8.19 9.64 15.71
C VAL A 228 9.38 10.05 14.86
N ALA A 229 9.38 9.69 13.58
CA ALA A 229 10.40 10.18 12.65
C ALA A 229 10.15 11.67 12.36
N GLU A 230 11.22 12.45 12.31
CA GLU A 230 11.13 13.83 11.83
C GLU A 230 10.83 13.84 10.34
N TYR A 231 9.78 14.55 9.93
CA TYR A 231 9.39 14.74 8.55
C TYR A 231 9.02 16.20 8.29
N ASP A 232 9.20 16.63 7.04
CA ASP A 232 8.79 17.94 6.58
C ASP A 232 7.45 17.81 5.84
N LEU A 233 6.44 18.58 6.30
CA LEU A 233 5.15 18.72 5.63
C LEU A 233 5.25 19.85 4.61
N PHE A 234 4.84 19.59 3.39
CA PHE A 234 4.73 20.57 2.32
C PHE A 234 3.29 20.58 1.82
N GLU A 235 2.60 21.68 2.09
CA GLU A 235 1.25 21.99 1.59
C GLU A 235 1.30 22.68 0.24
#